data_0434f4aee18a9a527c474fd4c0e29229
#
_entry.id   0434f4aee18a9a527c474fd4c0e29229
#
_cell.length_a   1.000
_cell.length_b   1.000
_cell.length_c   1.000
_cell.angle_alpha   90.00
_cell.angle_beta   90.00
_cell.angle_gamma   90.00
#
_symmetry.space_group_name_H-M   'P 1'
#
loop_
_entity.id
_entity.type
_entity.pdbx_description
1 polymer ?
#
loop_
_entity_poly.entity_id
_entity_poly.type
_entity_poly.pdbx_seq_one_letter_code
_entity_poly.pdbx_strand_id
1 'polypeptide(L)'
;AILGDGPVTEELIEGAIRNGALALELTPVLMGSAYKNKGVQPLLDAIIKYLPSPLDISNEALDLERDEERVVLENDPGTPLVMLAFKLEVSRYGQLTYVRIYQGSLNKGDTIVNTRTGKQVKAGRLVRMHADEMEEIDSAAAGDIVAQR
;
A
#
# COMPACT_ATOMS: atom_id res chain seq x y z
N ALA A 1 -1.29 31.76 -9.52
CA ALA A 1 -0.28 32.02 -10.56
C ALA A 1 -0.97 32.42 -11.88
N ILE A 2 -1.85 31.60 -12.45
CA ILE A 2 -2.49 31.87 -13.77
C ILE A 2 -3.30 33.18 -13.77
N LEU A 3 -4.03 33.50 -12.68
CA LEU A 3 -4.79 34.74 -12.55
C LEU A 3 -3.99 35.95 -12.07
N GLY A 4 -2.70 35.79 -11.72
CA GLY A 4 -1.86 36.83 -11.12
C GLY A 4 -0.59 37.12 -11.88
N ASP A 5 -0.52 36.86 -13.20
CA ASP A 5 0.64 37.09 -14.07
C ASP A 5 2.00 36.55 -13.55
N GLY A 6 1.97 35.63 -12.59
CA GLY A 6 3.15 34.96 -12.07
C GLY A 6 3.65 33.84 -13.00
N PRO A 7 4.97 33.53 -13.04
CA PRO A 7 5.48 32.46 -13.84
C PRO A 7 4.90 31.11 -13.38
N VAL A 8 4.45 30.32 -14.34
CA VAL A 8 4.01 28.93 -14.09
C VAL A 8 5.24 28.04 -14.22
N THR A 9 5.75 27.55 -13.09
CA THR A 9 6.92 26.64 -13.06
C THR A 9 6.48 25.18 -13.07
N GLU A 10 7.41 24.29 -13.41
CA GLU A 10 7.17 22.85 -13.40
C GLU A 10 6.80 22.36 -11.99
N GLU A 11 7.48 22.85 -10.96
CA GLU A 11 7.22 22.49 -9.55
C GLU A 11 5.80 22.91 -9.11
N LEU A 12 5.32 24.06 -9.59
CA LEU A 12 3.97 24.51 -9.31
C LEU A 12 2.93 23.58 -9.94
N ILE A 13 3.16 23.15 -11.18
CA ILE A 13 2.29 22.21 -11.89
C ILE A 13 2.30 20.86 -11.19
N GLU A 14 3.47 20.30 -10.90
CA GLU A 14 3.63 19.03 -10.21
C GLU A 14 2.96 19.04 -8.83
N GLY A 15 3.15 20.10 -8.05
CA GLY A 15 2.49 20.29 -6.76
C GLY A 15 0.97 20.36 -6.86
N ALA A 16 0.44 21.06 -7.86
CA ALA A 16 -1.00 21.13 -8.10
C ALA A 16 -1.60 19.78 -8.49
N ILE A 17 -0.92 19.02 -9.36
CA ILE A 17 -1.33 17.67 -9.76
C ILE A 17 -1.31 16.74 -8.55
N ARG A 18 -0.24 16.74 -7.75
CA ARG A 18 -0.16 15.92 -6.53
C ARG A 18 -1.29 16.24 -5.55
N ASN A 19 -1.49 17.51 -5.24
CA ASN A 19 -2.53 17.92 -4.30
C ASN A 19 -3.93 17.49 -4.78
N GLY A 20 -4.24 17.71 -6.05
CA GLY A 20 -5.51 17.28 -6.63
C GLY A 20 -5.68 15.76 -6.69
N ALA A 21 -4.59 15.01 -6.93
CA ALA A 21 -4.61 13.54 -6.90
C ALA A 21 -4.82 13.01 -5.47
N LEU A 22 -4.14 13.58 -4.47
CA LEU A 22 -4.33 13.21 -3.04
C LEU A 22 -5.73 13.55 -2.53
N ALA A 23 -6.30 14.67 -2.99
CA ALA A 23 -7.67 15.06 -2.67
C ALA A 23 -8.74 14.28 -3.45
N LEU A 24 -8.35 13.39 -4.36
CA LEU A 24 -9.24 12.65 -5.27
C LEU A 24 -10.08 13.55 -6.20
N GLU A 25 -9.60 14.77 -6.47
CA GLU A 25 -10.25 15.74 -7.35
C GLU A 25 -9.86 15.57 -8.82
N LEU A 26 -8.71 14.95 -9.08
CA LEU A 26 -8.23 14.65 -10.42
C LEU A 26 -7.47 13.32 -10.47
N THR A 27 -7.42 12.74 -11.66
CA THR A 27 -6.64 11.53 -11.94
C THR A 27 -5.63 11.84 -13.04
N PRO A 28 -4.31 11.78 -12.77
CA PRO A 28 -3.29 11.96 -13.80
C PRO A 28 -3.39 10.83 -14.85
N VAL A 29 -3.38 11.20 -16.13
CA VAL A 29 -3.42 10.26 -17.25
C VAL A 29 -2.15 10.38 -18.06
N LEU A 30 -1.45 9.27 -18.25
CA LEU A 30 -0.23 9.19 -19.03
C LEU A 30 -0.42 8.29 -20.24
N MET A 31 0.22 8.65 -21.35
CA MET A 31 0.19 7.86 -22.58
C MET A 31 1.50 7.10 -22.76
N GLY A 32 1.42 5.85 -23.21
CA GLY A 32 2.60 5.04 -23.45
C GLY A 32 2.30 3.75 -24.19
N SER A 33 3.32 2.97 -24.47
CA SER A 33 3.25 1.63 -25.02
C SER A 33 4.27 0.74 -24.30
N ALA A 34 3.84 -0.05 -23.33
CA ALA A 34 4.69 -0.97 -22.59
C ALA A 34 5.39 -1.97 -23.53
N TYR A 35 4.68 -2.49 -24.53
CA TYR A 35 5.24 -3.40 -25.53
C TYR A 35 6.43 -2.79 -26.31
N LYS A 36 6.39 -1.49 -26.59
CA LYS A 36 7.46 -0.76 -27.28
C LYS A 36 8.44 -0.09 -26.31
N ASN A 37 8.31 -0.31 -25.01
CA ASN A 37 9.07 0.38 -23.94
C ASN A 37 9.06 1.91 -24.12
N LYS A 38 7.88 2.48 -24.39
CA LYS A 38 7.67 3.92 -24.55
C LYS A 38 6.80 4.44 -23.40
N GLY A 39 7.27 5.47 -22.68
CA GLY A 39 6.54 6.12 -21.61
C GLY A 39 6.48 5.31 -20.30
N VAL A 40 7.22 4.19 -20.17
CA VAL A 40 7.21 3.36 -18.95
C VAL A 40 7.91 4.07 -17.79
N GLN A 41 9.10 4.62 -18.02
CA GLN A 41 9.85 5.35 -16.99
C GLN A 41 9.09 6.59 -16.50
N PRO A 42 8.54 7.47 -17.38
CA PRO A 42 7.71 8.59 -16.92
C PRO A 42 6.47 8.16 -16.14
N LEU A 43 5.89 6.99 -16.44
CA LEU A 43 4.78 6.45 -15.66
C LEU A 43 5.23 6.07 -14.24
N LEU A 44 6.39 5.41 -14.09
CA LEU A 44 6.94 5.05 -12.79
C LEU A 44 7.28 6.29 -11.96
N ASP A 45 7.88 7.30 -12.59
CA ASP A 45 8.17 8.59 -11.96
C ASP A 45 6.88 9.29 -11.50
N ALA A 46 5.84 9.27 -12.33
CA ALA A 46 4.54 9.86 -11.99
C ALA A 46 3.84 9.12 -10.83
N ILE A 47 3.98 7.80 -10.72
CA ILE A 47 3.48 7.03 -9.57
C ILE A 47 4.14 7.53 -8.28
N ILE A 48 5.46 7.69 -8.28
CA ILE A 48 6.21 8.18 -7.11
C ILE A 48 5.84 9.63 -6.78
N LYS A 49 5.67 10.48 -7.81
CA LYS A 49 5.38 11.91 -7.64
C LYS A 49 3.95 12.17 -7.18
N TYR A 50 2.96 11.45 -7.69
CA TYR A 50 1.54 11.84 -7.56
C TYR A 50 0.70 10.92 -6.70
N LEU A 51 1.06 9.64 -6.52
CA LEU A 51 0.30 8.75 -5.66
C LEU A 51 0.71 8.90 -4.18
N PRO A 52 -0.25 8.69 -3.25
CA PRO A 52 0.05 8.78 -1.82
C PRO A 52 0.95 7.64 -1.35
N SER A 53 1.89 7.96 -0.48
CA SER A 53 2.58 6.99 0.35
C SER A 53 1.73 6.59 1.56
N PRO A 54 2.06 5.53 2.30
CA PRO A 54 1.38 5.18 3.55
C PRO A 54 1.39 6.29 4.62
N LEU A 55 2.32 7.25 4.52
CA LEU A 55 2.44 8.39 5.44
C LEU A 55 1.59 9.61 5.03
N ASP A 56 1.16 9.67 3.77
CA ASP A 56 0.35 10.78 3.26
C ASP A 56 -1.14 10.64 3.61
N ILE A 57 -1.59 9.45 4.02
CA ILE A 57 -2.99 9.14 4.26
C ILE A 57 -3.19 8.61 5.67
N SER A 58 -4.16 9.19 6.40
CA SER A 58 -4.66 8.63 7.64
C SER A 58 -5.55 7.43 7.34
N ASN A 59 -5.19 6.27 7.88
CA ASN A 59 -5.98 5.06 7.77
C ASN A 59 -6.76 4.85 9.07
N GLU A 60 -8.00 4.37 8.96
CA GLU A 60 -8.87 4.07 10.10
C GLU A 60 -9.32 2.61 10.04
N ALA A 61 -9.56 2.03 11.22
CA ALA A 61 -10.18 0.75 11.40
C ALA A 61 -11.36 0.86 12.37
N LEU A 62 -12.21 -0.16 12.38
CA LEU A 62 -13.29 -0.27 13.36
C LEU A 62 -12.85 -1.22 14.49
N ASP A 63 -12.88 -0.74 15.73
CA ASP A 63 -12.61 -1.57 16.91
C ASP A 63 -13.87 -2.35 17.28
N LEU A 64 -13.87 -3.66 16.99
CA LEU A 64 -15.01 -4.53 17.25
C LEU A 64 -15.28 -4.77 18.74
N GLU A 65 -14.31 -4.50 19.62
CA GLU A 65 -14.46 -4.63 21.06
C GLU A 65 -15.06 -3.37 21.69
N ARG A 66 -15.07 -2.25 20.93
CA ARG A 66 -15.59 -0.95 21.35
C ARG A 66 -16.75 -0.48 20.49
N ASP A 67 -17.68 -1.35 20.21
CA ASP A 67 -18.91 -1.03 19.48
C ASP A 67 -18.65 -0.36 18.11
N GLU A 68 -17.64 -0.87 17.39
CA GLU A 68 -17.21 -0.37 16.08
C GLU A 68 -16.71 1.10 16.10
N GLU A 69 -16.16 1.54 17.23
CA GLU A 69 -15.50 2.85 17.31
C GLU A 69 -14.39 2.95 16.27
N ARG A 70 -14.30 4.10 15.60
CA ARG A 70 -13.23 4.38 14.63
C ARG A 70 -11.92 4.66 15.34
N VAL A 71 -10.90 3.91 14.99
CA VAL A 71 -9.54 4.04 15.51
C VAL A 71 -8.60 4.38 14.37
N VAL A 72 -7.81 5.44 14.55
CA VAL A 72 -6.75 5.80 13.60
C VAL A 72 -5.60 4.81 13.74
N LEU A 73 -5.16 4.27 12.61
CA LEU A 73 -4.03 3.37 12.53
C LEU A 73 -2.74 4.17 12.34
N GLU A 74 -1.79 3.96 13.22
CA GLU A 74 -0.48 4.57 13.14
C GLU A 74 0.45 3.72 12.28
N ASN A 75 1.11 4.33 11.29
CA ASN A 75 2.09 3.62 10.46
C ASN A 75 3.41 3.43 11.26
N ASP A 76 3.33 2.73 12.39
CA ASP A 76 4.40 2.45 13.32
C ASP A 76 4.57 0.94 13.52
N PRO A 77 5.76 0.36 13.25
CA PRO A 77 6.05 -1.05 13.47
C PRO A 77 6.04 -1.47 14.95
N GLY A 78 6.12 -0.53 15.90
CA GLY A 78 6.10 -0.80 17.34
C GLY A 78 4.71 -0.99 17.95
N THR A 79 3.65 -0.75 17.21
CA THR A 79 2.26 -0.88 17.65
C THR A 79 1.70 -2.28 17.39
N PRO A 80 0.52 -2.66 17.93
CA PRO A 80 -0.12 -3.93 17.64
C PRO A 80 -0.39 -4.11 16.15
N LEU A 81 -0.22 -5.35 15.65
CA LEU A 81 -0.38 -5.67 14.23
C LEU A 81 -1.82 -5.46 13.76
N VAL A 82 -2.00 -4.64 12.73
CA VAL A 82 -3.24 -4.53 11.95
C VAL A 82 -2.90 -4.66 10.47
N MET A 83 -3.50 -5.65 9.82
CA MET A 83 -3.28 -5.92 8.40
C MET A 83 -4.55 -6.34 7.69
N LEU A 84 -4.60 -6.14 6.38
CA LEU A 84 -5.70 -6.55 5.51
C LEU A 84 -5.21 -7.56 4.49
N ALA A 85 -5.83 -8.74 4.49
CA ALA A 85 -5.73 -9.69 3.40
C ALA A 85 -6.66 -9.22 2.26
N PHE A 86 -6.09 -8.71 1.17
CA PHE A 86 -6.86 -8.04 0.11
C PHE A 86 -6.90 -8.82 -1.20
N LYS A 87 -5.99 -9.78 -1.40
CA LYS A 87 -5.91 -10.59 -2.63
C LYS A 87 -5.52 -12.02 -2.33
N LEU A 88 -6.20 -12.95 -2.99
CA LEU A 88 -5.86 -14.35 -3.03
C LEU A 88 -5.45 -14.72 -4.45
N GLU A 89 -4.31 -15.38 -4.61
CA GLU A 89 -3.80 -15.83 -5.90
C GLU A 89 -3.36 -17.28 -5.84
N VAL A 90 -3.69 -18.05 -6.87
CA VAL A 90 -3.17 -19.40 -7.03
C VAL A 90 -2.14 -19.37 -8.16
N SER A 91 -0.91 -19.67 -7.83
CA SER A 91 0.22 -19.67 -8.76
C SER A 91 0.93 -21.04 -8.77
N ARG A 92 1.99 -21.16 -9.56
CA ARG A 92 2.89 -22.33 -9.52
C ARG A 92 3.50 -22.59 -8.14
N TYR A 93 3.52 -21.60 -7.27
CA TYR A 93 4.00 -21.71 -5.89
C TYR A 93 2.92 -22.12 -4.88
N GLY A 94 1.71 -22.42 -5.36
CA GLY A 94 0.53 -22.69 -4.54
C GLY A 94 -0.32 -21.46 -4.30
N GLN A 95 -1.13 -21.51 -3.26
CA GLN A 95 -2.00 -20.39 -2.90
C GLN A 95 -1.22 -19.35 -2.11
N LEU A 96 -1.28 -18.10 -2.56
CA LEU A 96 -0.68 -16.94 -1.93
C LEU A 96 -1.78 -15.98 -1.48
N THR A 97 -1.70 -15.54 -0.24
CA THR A 97 -2.57 -14.48 0.31
C THR A 97 -1.76 -13.20 0.44
N TYR A 98 -2.11 -12.18 -0.35
CA TYR A 98 -1.47 -10.88 -0.27
C TYR A 98 -2.08 -10.08 0.88
N VAL A 99 -1.21 -9.54 1.72
CA VAL A 99 -1.58 -8.72 2.87
C VAL A 99 -0.89 -7.37 2.81
N ARG A 100 -1.62 -6.31 3.16
CA ARG A 100 -1.05 -5.01 3.46
C ARG A 100 -1.01 -4.82 4.96
N ILE A 101 0.15 -4.46 5.49
CA ILE A 101 0.33 -4.13 6.90
C ILE A 101 0.10 -2.62 7.06
N TYR A 102 -0.89 -2.25 7.86
CA TYR A 102 -1.23 -0.87 8.15
C TYR A 102 -0.55 -0.36 9.41
N GLN A 103 -0.32 -1.27 10.37
CA GLN A 103 0.22 -0.96 11.68
C GLN A 103 0.95 -2.18 12.23
N GLY A 104 2.00 -1.97 13.05
CA GLY A 104 2.76 -3.04 13.67
C GLY A 104 3.73 -3.75 12.73
N SER A 105 4.15 -4.93 13.12
CA SER A 105 5.05 -5.81 12.37
C SER A 105 4.57 -7.25 12.39
N LEU A 106 4.90 -8.00 11.36
CA LEU A 106 4.58 -9.42 11.18
C LEU A 106 5.87 -10.19 10.97
N ASN A 107 6.13 -11.19 11.81
CA ASN A 107 7.26 -12.10 11.65
C ASN A 107 6.77 -13.49 11.26
N LYS A 108 7.61 -14.23 10.57
CA LYS A 108 7.38 -15.64 10.27
C LYS A 108 7.16 -16.44 11.55
N GLY A 109 6.02 -17.15 11.61
CA GLY A 109 5.64 -17.95 12.77
C GLY A 109 4.82 -17.22 13.84
N ASP A 110 4.58 -15.92 13.70
CA ASP A 110 3.71 -15.18 14.59
C ASP A 110 2.28 -15.76 14.56
N THR A 111 1.57 -15.65 15.69
CA THR A 111 0.17 -16.00 15.75
C THR A 111 -0.68 -14.76 15.45
N ILE A 112 -1.47 -14.85 14.39
CA ILE A 112 -2.38 -13.79 13.95
C ILE A 112 -3.83 -14.22 14.18
N VAL A 113 -4.71 -13.24 14.41
CA VAL A 113 -6.13 -13.45 14.65
C VAL A 113 -6.92 -12.93 13.46
N ASN A 114 -7.78 -13.79 12.91
CA ASN A 114 -8.77 -13.33 11.93
C ASN A 114 -9.94 -12.69 12.70
N THR A 115 -10.05 -11.37 12.65
CA THR A 115 -11.03 -10.59 13.42
C THR A 115 -12.48 -10.96 13.09
N ARG A 116 -12.76 -11.36 11.84
CA ARG A 116 -14.11 -11.77 11.44
C ARG A 116 -14.55 -13.11 12.03
N THR A 117 -13.63 -14.04 12.24
CA THR A 117 -13.94 -15.42 12.67
C THR A 117 -13.45 -15.74 14.08
N GLY A 118 -12.62 -14.88 14.69
CA GLY A 118 -11.94 -15.14 15.96
C GLY A 118 -10.86 -16.23 15.89
N LYS A 119 -10.61 -16.83 14.72
CA LYS A 119 -9.66 -17.93 14.59
C LYS A 119 -8.22 -17.42 14.62
N GLN A 120 -7.42 -18.11 15.41
CA GLN A 120 -5.98 -17.94 15.42
C GLN A 120 -5.31 -18.80 14.33
N VAL A 121 -4.40 -18.22 13.58
CA VAL A 121 -3.58 -18.89 12.57
C VAL A 121 -2.13 -18.48 12.74
N LYS A 122 -1.20 -19.38 12.43
CA LYS A 122 0.21 -19.00 12.38
C LYS A 122 0.53 -18.34 11.04
N ALA A 123 1.24 -17.23 11.08
CA ALA A 123 1.85 -16.64 9.90
C ALA A 123 2.87 -17.64 9.34
N GLY A 124 2.58 -18.15 8.16
CA GLY A 124 3.42 -19.14 7.50
C GLY A 124 4.68 -18.49 6.91
N ARG A 125 5.04 -18.93 5.74
CA ARG A 125 6.15 -18.36 4.99
C ARG A 125 5.75 -16.98 4.45
N LEU A 126 6.52 -15.95 4.79
CA LEU A 126 6.36 -14.61 4.27
C LEU A 126 7.22 -14.43 3.03
N VAL A 127 6.68 -13.82 2.00
CA VAL A 127 7.40 -13.60 0.74
C VAL A 127 7.10 -12.21 0.17
N ARG A 128 8.14 -11.61 -0.43
CA ARG A 128 8.01 -10.43 -1.28
C ARG A 128 8.01 -10.89 -2.73
N MET A 129 7.06 -10.40 -3.49
CA MET A 129 6.95 -10.74 -4.92
C MET A 129 7.60 -9.65 -5.76
N HIS A 130 8.54 -10.05 -6.62
CA HIS A 130 9.15 -9.23 -7.66
C HIS A 130 8.70 -9.79 -9.00
N ALA A 131 7.58 -9.29 -9.53
CA ALA A 131 6.89 -9.83 -10.71
C ALA A 131 6.58 -11.34 -10.53
N ASP A 132 7.30 -12.23 -11.21
CA ASP A 132 7.16 -13.69 -11.12
C ASP A 132 8.21 -14.36 -10.20
N GLU A 133 9.12 -13.58 -9.62
CA GLU A 133 10.10 -14.05 -8.65
C GLU A 133 9.60 -13.88 -7.22
N MET A 134 9.92 -14.85 -6.38
CA MET A 134 9.48 -14.89 -4.99
C MET A 134 10.71 -14.88 -4.07
N GLU A 135 10.82 -13.81 -3.28
CA GLU A 135 11.85 -13.65 -2.26
C GLU A 135 11.27 -13.99 -0.88
N GLU A 136 11.85 -14.97 -0.17
CA GLU A 136 11.46 -15.28 1.20
C GLU A 136 12.02 -14.22 2.15
N ILE A 137 11.17 -13.72 3.06
CA ILE A 137 11.52 -12.72 4.07
C ILE A 137 11.14 -13.22 5.46
N ASP A 138 11.85 -12.79 6.49
CA ASP A 138 11.60 -13.19 7.88
C ASP A 138 10.59 -12.27 8.57
N SER A 139 10.51 -11.02 8.14
CA SER A 139 9.63 -10.00 8.74
C SER A 139 9.15 -8.98 7.73
N ALA A 140 8.02 -8.35 8.04
CA ALA A 140 7.45 -7.20 7.33
C ALA A 140 6.83 -6.24 8.33
N ALA A 141 6.74 -4.96 8.00
CA ALA A 141 6.31 -3.90 8.90
C ALA A 141 5.21 -3.01 8.27
N ALA A 142 4.69 -2.10 9.09
CA ALA A 142 3.72 -1.09 8.66
C ALA A 142 4.17 -0.39 7.36
N GLY A 143 3.26 -0.33 6.38
CA GLY A 143 3.51 0.18 5.03
C GLY A 143 3.85 -0.90 3.99
N ASP A 144 4.28 -2.10 4.40
CA ASP A 144 4.63 -3.18 3.49
C ASP A 144 3.40 -3.89 2.90
N ILE A 145 3.59 -4.37 1.67
CA ILE A 145 2.71 -5.35 1.02
C ILE A 145 3.53 -6.62 0.81
N VAL A 146 3.07 -7.72 1.39
CA VAL A 146 3.74 -9.02 1.31
C VAL A 146 2.74 -10.12 0.99
N ALA A 147 3.22 -11.29 0.58
CA ALA A 147 2.36 -12.45 0.42
C ALA A 147 2.70 -13.52 1.48
N GLN A 148 1.67 -14.22 1.92
CA GLN A 148 1.76 -15.33 2.87
C GLN A 148 1.30 -16.61 2.19
N ARG A 149 2.05 -17.70 2.44
CA ARG A 149 1.72 -19.05 1.98
C ARG A 149 1.28 -19.94 3.13
#